data_7bca5bb52c8a49f02febb7354072ca9e
#
_entry.id   7bca5bb52c8a49f02febb7354072ca9e
#
_cell.length_a   1.000
_cell.length_b   1.000
_cell.length_c   1.000
_cell.angle_alpha   90.00
_cell.angle_beta   90.00
_cell.angle_gamma   90.00
#
_symmetry.space_group_name_H-M   'P 1'
#
loop_
_entity.id
_entity.type
_entity.pdbx_description
1 polymer ?
#
loop_
_entity_poly.entity_id
_entity_poly.type
_entity_poly.pdbx_seq_one_letter_code
_entity_poly.pdbx_strand_id
1 'polypeptide(L)'
;MGRDKAGVIVDGQPLWQRQLATLRATSPSALFISGKSDGPYAAAGLSILHDATPDLGPLAGIAAALHAAPQQFVLVLAIDLPVMTAPFLRDLLERAFANGTGIVTKADGWFEPLAAVYPRACLPLAQECLQHHDRSLQRFVRLAVDQGFISIRELSETERALFRNVNRPGD
;
A
#
# COMPACT_ATOMS: atom_id res chain seq x y z
N MET A 1 5.82 -2.84 23.02
CA MET A 1 6.36 -2.86 21.65
C MET A 1 5.90 -4.17 21.02
N GLY A 2 4.97 -4.11 20.06
CA GLY A 2 4.46 -5.30 19.39
C GLY A 2 5.52 -5.93 18.49
N ARG A 3 5.47 -7.27 18.35
CA ARG A 3 6.26 -8.01 17.35
C ARG A 3 6.02 -7.41 15.95
N ASP A 4 7.07 -7.37 15.14
CA ASP A 4 6.95 -6.98 13.73
C ASP A 4 5.95 -7.90 13.03
N LYS A 5 4.82 -7.32 12.57
CA LYS A 5 3.75 -8.07 11.92
C LYS A 5 4.24 -8.83 10.68
N ALA A 6 5.31 -8.38 10.04
CA ALA A 6 5.89 -9.03 8.87
C ALA A 6 6.30 -10.48 9.12
N GLY A 7 6.76 -10.79 10.34
CA GLY A 7 7.15 -12.15 10.75
C GLY A 7 6.01 -13.04 11.23
N VAL A 8 4.77 -12.56 11.29
CA VAL A 8 3.61 -13.37 11.71
C VAL A 8 3.36 -14.47 10.67
N ILE A 9 3.17 -15.71 11.14
CA ILE A 9 2.88 -16.87 10.30
C ILE A 9 1.38 -16.99 10.11
N VAL A 10 0.93 -17.03 8.85
CA VAL A 10 -0.45 -17.31 8.44
C VAL A 10 -0.41 -18.45 7.42
N ASP A 11 -1.17 -19.51 7.65
CA ASP A 11 -1.18 -20.72 6.84
C ASP A 11 0.22 -21.29 6.56
N GLY A 12 1.09 -21.29 7.57
CA GLY A 12 2.46 -21.81 7.48
C GLY A 12 3.48 -20.91 6.78
N GLN A 13 3.11 -19.71 6.38
CA GLN A 13 3.98 -18.78 5.66
C GLN A 13 4.04 -17.40 6.35
N PRO A 14 5.22 -16.76 6.48
CA PRO A 14 5.32 -15.38 6.97
C PRO A 14 4.53 -14.39 6.10
N LEU A 15 3.85 -13.44 6.73
CA LEU A 15 3.03 -12.43 6.03
C LEU A 15 3.81 -11.70 4.94
N TRP A 16 5.06 -11.33 5.19
CA TRP A 16 5.87 -10.63 4.19
C TRP A 16 6.10 -11.46 2.93
N GLN A 17 6.30 -12.79 3.05
CA GLN A 17 6.48 -13.65 1.88
C GLN A 17 5.18 -13.80 1.09
N ARG A 18 4.06 -13.91 1.79
CA ARG A 18 2.74 -13.99 1.17
C ARG A 18 2.43 -12.71 0.37
N GLN A 19 2.61 -11.54 0.97
CA GLN A 19 2.38 -10.26 0.29
C GLN A 19 3.32 -10.05 -0.89
N LEU A 20 4.57 -10.44 -0.73
CA LEU A 20 5.55 -10.38 -1.81
C LEU A 20 5.15 -11.29 -2.99
N ALA A 21 4.67 -12.51 -2.72
CA ALA A 21 4.17 -13.41 -3.76
C ALA A 21 2.95 -12.82 -4.48
N THR A 22 2.01 -12.23 -3.73
CA THR A 22 0.83 -11.54 -4.29
C THR A 22 1.22 -10.38 -5.20
N LEU A 23 2.17 -9.54 -4.78
CA LEU A 23 2.68 -8.44 -5.59
C LEU A 23 3.44 -8.93 -6.82
N ARG A 24 4.31 -9.94 -6.71
CA ARG A 24 5.03 -10.53 -7.84
C ARG A 24 4.10 -11.08 -8.91
N ALA A 25 2.95 -11.62 -8.51
CA ALA A 25 1.94 -12.13 -9.44
C ALA A 25 1.24 -11.02 -10.24
N THR A 26 1.41 -9.73 -9.89
CA THR A 26 0.96 -8.61 -10.74
C THR A 26 2.00 -8.20 -11.80
N SER A 27 3.14 -8.89 -11.88
CA SER A 27 4.25 -8.64 -12.83
C SER A 27 4.78 -7.20 -12.78
N PRO A 28 5.15 -6.68 -11.59
CA PRO A 28 5.66 -5.31 -11.48
C PRO A 28 7.05 -5.18 -12.09
N SER A 29 7.39 -4.01 -12.64
CA SER A 29 8.73 -3.69 -13.14
C SER A 29 9.76 -3.46 -12.03
N ALA A 30 9.32 -3.11 -10.82
CA ALA A 30 10.13 -2.97 -9.63
C ALA A 30 9.32 -3.30 -8.37
N LEU A 31 10.00 -3.79 -7.33
CA LEU A 31 9.41 -4.07 -6.01
C LEU A 31 10.26 -3.41 -4.94
N PHE A 32 9.57 -2.81 -3.98
CA PHE A 32 10.17 -2.18 -2.82
C PHE A 32 9.50 -2.70 -1.54
N ILE A 33 10.22 -2.67 -0.45
CA ILE A 33 9.69 -2.91 0.89
C ILE A 33 9.84 -1.62 1.69
N SER A 34 8.74 -1.05 2.18
CA SER A 34 8.80 0.04 3.16
C SER A 34 8.87 -0.57 4.55
N GLY A 35 9.97 -0.32 5.26
CA GLY A 35 10.19 -0.90 6.57
C GLY A 35 11.60 -0.73 7.11
N LYS A 36 11.93 -1.51 8.15
CA LYS A 36 13.23 -1.48 8.81
C LYS A 36 14.25 -2.32 8.05
N SER A 37 15.52 -1.88 8.02
CA SER A 37 16.62 -2.61 7.35
C SER A 37 16.91 -3.99 7.96
N ASP A 38 16.61 -4.16 9.24
CA ASP A 38 16.80 -5.39 10.02
C ASP A 38 15.53 -6.24 10.15
N GLY A 39 14.49 -5.92 9.36
CA GLY A 39 13.23 -6.67 9.34
C GLY A 39 13.40 -8.10 8.80
N PRO A 40 12.38 -8.97 9.02
CA PRO A 40 12.44 -10.38 8.60
C PRO A 40 12.58 -10.58 7.09
N TYR A 41 12.38 -9.54 6.32
CA TYR A 41 12.48 -9.47 4.86
C TYR A 41 13.86 -8.96 4.37
N ALA A 42 14.81 -8.65 5.28
CA ALA A 42 16.12 -8.08 4.91
C ALA A 42 16.89 -8.97 3.89
N ALA A 43 16.74 -10.29 3.98
CA ALA A 43 17.36 -11.24 3.07
C ALA A 43 16.59 -11.46 1.75
N ALA A 44 15.50 -10.72 1.49
CA ALA A 44 14.67 -10.89 0.30
C ALA A 44 15.33 -10.41 -1.01
N GLY A 45 16.47 -9.70 -0.93
CA GLY A 45 17.18 -9.16 -2.09
C GLY A 45 16.44 -8.00 -2.78
N LEU A 46 15.52 -7.33 -2.05
CA LEU A 46 14.76 -6.19 -2.53
C LEU A 46 15.27 -4.87 -1.91
N SER A 47 15.04 -3.77 -2.62
CA SER A 47 15.33 -2.45 -2.07
C SER A 47 14.37 -2.14 -0.92
N ILE A 48 14.94 -1.84 0.25
CA ILE A 48 14.19 -1.41 1.42
C ILE A 48 14.15 0.11 1.42
N LEU A 49 12.96 0.67 1.39
CA LEU A 49 12.73 2.11 1.51
C LEU A 49 12.65 2.45 2.99
N HIS A 50 13.55 3.31 3.42
CA HIS A 50 13.56 3.81 4.79
C HIS A 50 12.74 5.10 4.86
N ASP A 51 11.93 5.22 5.88
CA ASP A 51 11.34 6.50 6.22
C ASP A 51 12.46 7.48 6.58
N ALA A 52 12.52 8.60 5.89
CA ALA A 52 13.53 9.64 6.18
C ALA A 52 13.47 10.13 7.64
N THR A 53 12.31 9.97 8.28
CA THR A 53 12.08 10.24 9.70
C THR A 53 11.32 9.05 10.30
N PRO A 54 11.79 8.43 11.38
CA PRO A 54 11.09 7.34 12.06
C PRO A 54 9.70 7.76 12.52
N ASP A 55 8.77 6.79 12.54
CA ASP A 55 7.42 6.93 13.13
C ASP A 55 6.48 7.96 12.43
N LEU A 56 6.71 8.31 11.17
CA LEU A 56 5.80 9.16 10.39
C LEU A 56 4.55 8.41 9.87
N GLY A 57 4.48 7.11 10.12
CA GLY A 57 3.34 6.28 9.71
C GLY A 57 3.35 5.92 8.22
N PRO A 58 2.28 5.24 7.74
CA PRO A 58 2.29 4.65 6.41
C PRO A 58 2.31 5.66 5.26
N LEU A 59 1.93 6.93 5.48
CA LEU A 59 2.03 7.98 4.46
C LEU A 59 3.50 8.25 4.07
N ALA A 60 4.44 8.15 5.01
CA ALA A 60 5.86 8.31 4.72
C ALA A 60 6.36 7.19 3.79
N GLY A 61 5.93 5.94 4.02
CA GLY A 61 6.24 4.83 3.13
C GLY A 61 5.67 5.01 1.72
N ILE A 62 4.45 5.55 1.59
CA ILE A 62 3.88 5.89 0.28
C ILE A 62 4.70 6.98 -0.41
N ALA A 63 5.06 8.05 0.29
CA ALA A 63 5.87 9.14 -0.25
C ALA A 63 7.26 8.64 -0.70
N ALA A 64 7.90 7.78 0.10
CA ALA A 64 9.18 7.17 -0.24
C ALA A 64 9.07 6.29 -1.49
N ALA A 65 8.00 5.49 -1.63
CA ALA A 65 7.76 4.68 -2.81
C ALA A 65 7.51 5.53 -4.07
N LEU A 66 6.71 6.59 -3.97
CA LEU A 66 6.46 7.53 -5.07
C LEU A 66 7.72 8.29 -5.49
N HIS A 67 8.63 8.57 -4.55
CA HIS A 67 9.92 9.20 -4.85
C HIS A 67 10.88 8.24 -5.55
N ALA A 68 10.98 7.00 -5.07
CA ALA A 68 11.92 6.00 -5.56
C ALA A 68 11.50 5.39 -6.92
N ALA A 69 10.20 5.26 -7.17
CA ALA A 69 9.69 4.62 -8.38
C ALA A 69 9.77 5.58 -9.58
N PRO A 70 10.42 5.20 -10.69
CA PRO A 70 10.43 5.99 -11.92
C PRO A 70 9.14 5.86 -12.73
N GLN A 71 8.28 4.90 -12.39
CA GLN A 71 7.03 4.61 -13.09
C GLN A 71 5.95 5.64 -12.76
N GLN A 72 4.96 5.74 -13.66
CA GLN A 72 3.80 6.63 -13.48
C GLN A 72 2.95 6.24 -12.26
N PHE A 73 2.80 4.94 -12.00
CA PHE A 73 1.95 4.40 -10.94
C PHE A 73 2.73 3.53 -9.98
N VAL A 74 2.38 3.62 -8.71
CA VAL A 74 2.86 2.77 -7.61
C VAL A 74 1.67 2.04 -7.00
N LEU A 75 1.70 0.71 -7.02
CA LEU A 75 0.76 -0.12 -6.28
C LEU A 75 1.28 -0.31 -4.86
N VAL A 76 0.45 0.04 -3.88
CA VAL A 76 0.74 -0.13 -2.45
C VAL A 76 -0.09 -1.28 -1.90
N LEU A 77 0.54 -2.15 -1.10
CA LEU A 77 -0.13 -3.23 -0.39
C LEU A 77 0.40 -3.33 1.04
N ALA A 78 -0.51 -3.24 2.01
CA ALA A 78 -0.17 -3.42 3.43
C ALA A 78 0.17 -4.87 3.76
N ILE A 79 1.01 -5.01 4.79
CA ILE A 79 1.45 -6.33 5.29
C ILE A 79 0.31 -7.12 5.95
N ASP A 80 -0.68 -6.46 6.53
CA ASP A 80 -1.75 -7.03 7.34
C ASP A 80 -3.04 -7.36 6.59
N LEU A 81 -2.97 -7.45 5.25
CA LEU A 81 -4.06 -7.87 4.36
C LEU A 81 -3.79 -9.27 3.75
N PRO A 82 -3.72 -10.34 4.54
CA PRO A 82 -3.22 -11.67 4.12
C PRO A 82 -4.09 -12.36 3.06
N VAL A 83 -5.35 -11.97 2.95
CA VAL A 83 -6.30 -12.56 2.00
C VAL A 83 -6.42 -11.77 0.69
N MET A 84 -5.63 -10.68 0.56
CA MET A 84 -5.57 -9.90 -0.68
C MET A 84 -5.09 -10.77 -1.85
N THR A 85 -5.67 -10.56 -3.03
CA THR A 85 -5.40 -11.39 -4.20
C THR A 85 -4.79 -10.60 -5.36
N ALA A 86 -3.92 -11.25 -6.14
CA ALA A 86 -3.33 -10.64 -7.31
C ALA A 86 -4.35 -10.25 -8.41
N PRO A 87 -5.44 -11.02 -8.68
CA PRO A 87 -6.49 -10.58 -9.60
C PRO A 87 -7.12 -9.25 -9.21
N PHE A 88 -7.42 -9.05 -7.91
CA PHE A 88 -7.97 -7.78 -7.42
C PHE A 88 -7.00 -6.62 -7.64
N LEU A 89 -5.72 -6.81 -7.30
CA LEU A 89 -4.70 -5.79 -7.49
C LEU A 89 -4.45 -5.46 -8.98
N ARG A 90 -4.55 -6.46 -9.86
CA ARG A 90 -4.47 -6.23 -11.32
C ARG A 90 -5.65 -5.41 -11.82
N ASP A 91 -6.89 -5.68 -11.36
CA ASP A 91 -8.06 -4.85 -11.73
C ASP A 91 -7.84 -3.38 -11.35
N LEU A 92 -7.26 -3.10 -10.16
CA LEU A 92 -6.91 -1.73 -9.78
C LEU A 92 -5.88 -1.10 -10.74
N LEU A 93 -4.82 -1.85 -11.11
CA LEU A 93 -3.80 -1.36 -12.03
C LEU A 93 -4.39 -1.11 -13.43
N GLU A 94 -5.17 -2.03 -13.97
CA GLU A 94 -5.81 -1.90 -15.28
C GLU A 94 -6.70 -0.66 -15.34
N ARG A 95 -7.50 -0.41 -14.30
CA ARG A 95 -8.31 0.81 -14.18
C ARG A 95 -7.46 2.07 -14.08
N ALA A 96 -6.38 2.04 -13.30
CA ALA A 96 -5.48 3.18 -13.16
C ALA A 96 -4.86 3.55 -14.52
N PHE A 97 -4.38 2.56 -15.28
CA PHE A 97 -3.84 2.78 -16.61
C PHE A 97 -4.90 3.27 -17.62
N ALA A 98 -6.10 2.68 -17.60
CA ALA A 98 -7.19 3.06 -18.49
C ALA A 98 -7.68 4.51 -18.24
N ASN A 99 -7.74 4.92 -16.99
CA ASN A 99 -8.25 6.23 -16.59
C ASN A 99 -7.14 7.32 -16.55
N GLY A 100 -5.87 6.92 -16.54
CA GLY A 100 -4.74 7.84 -16.33
C GLY A 100 -4.67 8.45 -14.93
N THR A 101 -5.42 7.92 -13.96
CA THR A 101 -5.49 8.36 -12.56
C THR A 101 -5.22 7.19 -11.61
N GLY A 102 -4.78 7.48 -10.38
CA GLY A 102 -4.73 6.46 -9.34
C GLY A 102 -6.12 5.90 -9.01
N ILE A 103 -6.14 4.79 -8.29
CA ILE A 103 -7.40 4.16 -7.82
C ILE A 103 -7.26 3.84 -6.34
N VAL A 104 -8.26 4.26 -5.57
CA VAL A 104 -8.47 3.82 -4.19
C VAL A 104 -9.84 3.18 -4.06
N THR A 105 -9.92 2.12 -3.29
CA THR A 105 -11.22 1.52 -2.97
C THR A 105 -11.83 2.18 -1.73
N LYS A 106 -13.16 2.10 -1.64
CA LYS A 106 -13.93 2.66 -0.54
C LYS A 106 -15.02 1.69 -0.10
N ALA A 107 -15.21 1.56 1.20
CA ALA A 107 -16.29 0.81 1.81
C ALA A 107 -16.84 1.56 3.02
N ASP A 108 -18.15 1.62 3.19
CA ASP A 108 -18.83 2.23 4.34
C ASP A 108 -18.35 3.66 4.68
N GLY A 109 -18.01 4.42 3.65
CA GLY A 109 -17.53 5.79 3.79
C GLY A 109 -16.02 5.93 4.04
N TRP A 110 -15.28 4.83 4.23
CA TRP A 110 -13.84 4.82 4.50
C TRP A 110 -13.04 4.37 3.28
N PHE A 111 -11.93 5.03 3.03
CA PHE A 111 -10.98 4.62 2.00
C PHE A 111 -10.12 3.46 2.50
N GLU A 112 -9.67 2.64 1.55
CA GLU A 112 -8.70 1.55 1.78
C GLU A 112 -7.33 1.93 1.17
N PRO A 113 -6.58 2.84 1.81
CA PRO A 113 -5.42 3.48 1.22
C PRO A 113 -4.20 2.56 1.10
N LEU A 114 -4.20 1.42 1.78
CA LEU A 114 -3.07 0.49 1.81
C LEU A 114 -3.27 -0.77 0.96
N ALA A 115 -4.26 -0.73 0.05
CA ALA A 115 -4.39 -1.60 -1.12
C ALA A 115 -4.91 -0.73 -2.27
N ALA A 116 -4.04 0.13 -2.83
CA ALA A 116 -4.40 1.19 -3.74
C ALA A 116 -3.28 1.47 -4.76
N VAL A 117 -3.63 2.12 -5.86
CA VAL A 117 -2.69 2.58 -6.88
C VAL A 117 -2.58 4.10 -6.82
N TYR A 118 -1.38 4.58 -6.60
CA TYR A 118 -1.08 6.02 -6.52
C TYR A 118 -0.30 6.48 -7.75
N PRO A 119 -0.70 7.56 -8.41
CA PRO A 119 0.11 8.16 -9.45
C PRO A 119 1.28 8.93 -8.82
N ARG A 120 2.42 8.96 -9.51
CA ARG A 120 3.60 9.71 -9.06
C ARG A 120 3.29 11.21 -8.83
N ALA A 121 2.30 11.74 -9.52
CA ALA A 121 1.80 13.10 -9.34
C ALA A 121 1.31 13.41 -7.91
N CYS A 122 1.00 12.38 -7.10
CA CYS A 122 0.64 12.56 -5.69
C CYS A 122 1.83 12.85 -4.78
N LEU A 123 3.09 12.74 -5.25
CA LEU A 123 4.27 12.94 -4.40
C LEU A 123 4.32 14.31 -3.72
N PRO A 124 4.13 15.44 -4.43
CA PRO A 124 4.14 16.76 -3.77
C PRO A 124 3.09 16.88 -2.67
N LEU A 125 1.88 16.38 -2.92
CA LEU A 125 0.79 16.39 -1.94
C LEU A 125 1.12 15.55 -0.70
N ALA A 126 1.71 14.35 -0.89
CA ALA A 126 2.13 13.50 0.23
C ALA A 126 3.21 14.19 1.08
N GLN A 127 4.17 14.86 0.43
CA GLN A 127 5.22 15.63 1.12
C GLN A 127 4.65 16.82 1.88
N GLU A 128 3.70 17.55 1.32
CA GLU A 128 3.00 18.66 1.97
C GLU A 128 2.26 18.19 3.23
N CYS A 129 1.49 17.09 3.14
CA CYS A 129 0.82 16.51 4.31
C CYS A 129 1.80 16.15 5.43
N LEU A 130 2.94 15.55 5.08
CA LEU A 130 3.97 15.19 6.06
C LEU A 130 4.62 16.41 6.70
N GLN A 131 4.88 17.48 5.94
CA GLN A 131 5.43 18.75 6.46
C GLN A 131 4.50 19.43 7.46
N HIS A 132 3.19 19.35 7.22
CA HIS A 132 2.16 19.89 8.13
C HIS A 132 1.81 18.94 9.29
N HIS A 133 2.61 17.88 9.51
CA HIS A 133 2.37 16.84 10.52
C HIS A 133 1.02 16.13 10.39
N ASP A 134 0.41 16.20 9.22
CA ASP A 134 -0.83 15.51 8.92
C ASP A 134 -0.52 14.13 8.33
N ARG A 135 -0.62 13.12 9.19
CA ARG A 135 -0.29 11.73 8.86
C ARG A 135 -1.52 10.90 8.48
N SER A 136 -2.69 11.55 8.38
CA SER A 136 -3.94 10.87 8.08
C SER A 136 -4.00 10.43 6.61
N LEU A 137 -3.94 9.12 6.38
CA LEU A 137 -4.14 8.55 5.03
C LEU A 137 -5.53 8.88 4.47
N GLN A 138 -6.55 8.92 5.32
CA GLN A 138 -7.92 9.27 4.90
C GLN A 138 -7.96 10.69 4.33
N ARG A 139 -7.29 11.64 4.99
CA ARG A 139 -7.23 13.01 4.53
C ARG A 139 -6.37 13.16 3.28
N PHE A 140 -5.19 12.52 3.25
CA PHE A 140 -4.34 12.51 2.05
C PHE A 140 -5.10 12.01 0.83
N VAL A 141 -5.77 10.85 0.94
CA VAL A 141 -6.55 10.29 -0.16
C VAL A 141 -7.69 11.23 -0.56
N ARG A 142 -8.41 11.81 0.39
CA ARG A 142 -9.48 12.79 0.09
C ARG A 142 -8.97 13.96 -0.72
N LEU A 143 -7.85 14.57 -0.30
CA LEU A 143 -7.22 15.68 -1.04
C LEU A 143 -6.77 15.24 -2.44
N ALA A 144 -6.21 14.03 -2.57
CA ALA A 144 -5.80 13.50 -3.87
C ALA A 144 -6.99 13.22 -4.81
N VAL A 145 -8.13 12.81 -4.27
CA VAL A 145 -9.39 12.66 -5.02
C VAL A 145 -9.94 14.03 -5.43
N ASP A 146 -9.99 14.99 -4.51
CA ASP A 146 -10.49 16.35 -4.78
C ASP A 146 -9.66 17.08 -5.85
N GLN A 147 -8.36 16.77 -5.93
CA GLN A 147 -7.45 17.29 -6.97
C GLN A 147 -7.45 16.46 -8.28
N GLY A 148 -8.26 15.40 -8.36
CA GLY A 148 -8.39 14.56 -9.54
C GLY A 148 -7.21 13.61 -9.81
N PHE A 149 -6.28 13.44 -8.85
CA PHE A 149 -5.18 12.49 -8.99
C PHE A 149 -5.63 11.04 -8.82
N ILE A 150 -6.68 10.79 -8.03
CA ILE A 150 -7.16 9.45 -7.67
C ILE A 150 -8.67 9.38 -7.92
N SER A 151 -9.10 8.30 -8.55
CA SER A 151 -10.51 7.93 -8.69
C SER A 151 -10.92 6.94 -7.60
N ILE A 152 -12.19 7.01 -7.19
CA ILE A 152 -12.76 6.11 -6.19
C ILE A 152 -13.42 4.91 -6.88
N ARG A 153 -13.20 3.71 -6.33
CA ARG A 153 -13.93 2.50 -6.67
C ARG A 153 -14.63 1.94 -5.43
N GLU A 154 -15.93 1.87 -5.44
CA GLU A 154 -16.67 1.23 -4.35
C GLU A 154 -16.41 -0.28 -4.33
N LEU A 155 -16.20 -0.84 -3.13
CA LEU A 155 -16.06 -2.27 -2.92
C LEU A 155 -17.41 -2.97 -2.99
N SER A 156 -17.48 -4.06 -3.72
CA SER A 156 -18.62 -4.99 -3.64
C SER A 156 -18.61 -5.72 -2.28
N GLU A 157 -19.77 -6.28 -1.91
CA GLU A 157 -19.91 -7.05 -0.67
C GLU A 157 -18.92 -8.21 -0.58
N THR A 158 -18.71 -8.92 -1.69
CA THR A 158 -17.79 -10.06 -1.76
C THR A 158 -16.32 -9.64 -1.65
N GLU A 159 -15.97 -8.45 -2.14
CA GLU A 159 -14.59 -7.94 -2.09
C GLU A 159 -14.18 -7.43 -0.72
N ARG A 160 -15.13 -7.04 0.13
CA ARG A 160 -14.84 -6.59 1.51
C ARG A 160 -14.05 -7.62 2.31
N ALA A 161 -14.26 -8.90 2.04
CA ALA A 161 -13.51 -9.97 2.68
C ALA A 161 -11.99 -9.90 2.42
N LEU A 162 -11.55 -9.30 1.30
CA LEU A 162 -10.13 -9.14 0.95
C LEU A 162 -9.42 -8.14 1.87
N PHE A 163 -10.16 -7.29 2.56
CA PHE A 163 -9.65 -6.23 3.44
C PHE A 163 -9.67 -6.61 4.92
N ARG A 164 -9.85 -7.89 5.24
CA ARG A 164 -9.76 -8.36 6.63
C ARG A 164 -8.32 -8.28 7.11
N ASN A 165 -8.11 -7.48 8.15
CA ASN A 165 -6.81 -7.34 8.81
C ASN A 165 -6.55 -8.51 9.75
N VAL A 166 -5.33 -9.03 9.75
CA VAL A 166 -4.83 -9.89 10.82
C VAL A 166 -4.11 -9.01 11.84
N ASN A 167 -4.71 -8.88 13.02
CA ASN A 167 -4.15 -8.08 14.11
C ASN A 167 -3.47 -8.94 15.19
N ARG A 168 -3.75 -10.25 15.26
CA ARG A 168 -3.17 -11.19 16.24
C ARG A 168 -2.88 -12.53 15.59
N PRO A 169 -1.88 -13.29 16.13
CA PRO A 169 -1.73 -14.70 15.80
C PRO A 169 -2.99 -15.45 16.25
N GLY A 170 -3.75 -16.02 15.28
CA GLY A 170 -4.97 -16.79 15.55
C GLY A 170 -6.28 -16.10 15.11
N ASP A 171 -6.22 -14.92 14.48
CA ASP A 171 -7.37 -14.31 13.79
C ASP A 171 -7.62 -14.96 12.43
#